data_cd976c020820a456fd966b76268ae90a
#
_entry.id   cd976c020820a456fd966b76268ae90a
#
_cell.length_a   1.000
_cell.length_b   1.000
_cell.length_c   1.000
_cell.angle_alpha   90.00
_cell.angle_beta   90.00
_cell.angle_gamma   90.00
#
_symmetry.space_group_name_H-M   'P 1'
#
loop_
_entity.id
_entity.type
_entity.pdbx_description
1 polymer ?
#
loop_
_entity_poly.entity_id
_entity_poly.type
_entity_poly.pdbx_seq_one_letter_code
_entity_poly.pdbx_strand_id
1 'polypeptide(L)'
;IALSPLLACQGQLEAEDSPAEEPQVSEAALHEEQIARGQYLVRVGSCNDCHTPWVFDPELGVPRPDMTRMLSGHPEGGPDPEGTPGAHDMGLIGPTFTSFALPFGIMYSTNLTPDLDTGTGSWTERMFVDIFRKGRHLGGDGRGVMPPMPWLWIRNLSDEDLRAVYVYLRSIPPIRNAVPEPKVPEEAIWALRDGMDKLAAELPQEGWAAARPAPAGPAR
;
A
#
# COMPACT_ATOMS: atom_id res chain seq x y z
N ILE A 1 87.79 22.39 -30.01
CA ILE A 1 86.47 22.99 -29.85
C ILE A 1 85.43 21.88 -29.80
N ALA A 2 84.99 21.52 -28.61
CA ALA A 2 84.02 20.46 -28.38
C ALA A 2 82.66 21.11 -27.99
N LEU A 3 81.62 20.81 -28.76
CA LEU A 3 80.24 21.11 -28.40
C LEU A 3 79.61 19.90 -27.71
N SER A 4 79.15 20.07 -26.49
CA SER A 4 78.25 19.12 -25.77
C SER A 4 76.80 19.43 -26.11
N PRO A 5 75.99 18.40 -26.33
CA PRO A 5 74.55 18.60 -26.42
C PRO A 5 73.90 18.47 -25.02
N LEU A 6 73.00 19.39 -24.72
CA LEU A 6 72.09 19.40 -23.60
C LEU A 6 71.02 18.34 -23.81
N LEU A 7 70.94 17.37 -22.89
CA LEU A 7 69.78 16.43 -22.79
C LEU A 7 68.65 17.08 -22.00
N ALA A 8 67.55 17.34 -22.67
CA ALA A 8 66.32 17.75 -22.02
C ALA A 8 65.55 16.50 -21.53
N CYS A 9 65.44 16.33 -20.21
CA CYS A 9 64.53 15.39 -19.62
C CYS A 9 63.10 15.97 -19.67
N GLN A 10 62.25 15.42 -20.53
CA GLN A 10 60.79 15.59 -20.44
C GLN A 10 60.25 14.47 -19.57
N GLY A 11 59.94 14.80 -18.31
CA GLY A 11 59.14 13.96 -17.45
C GLY A 11 57.65 14.15 -17.80
N GLN A 12 57.07 13.16 -18.46
CA GLN A 12 55.63 13.04 -18.56
C GLN A 12 55.10 12.60 -17.21
N LEU A 13 54.35 13.47 -16.54
CA LEU A 13 53.46 13.10 -15.44
C LEU A 13 52.19 12.54 -16.08
N GLU A 14 52.12 11.21 -16.17
CA GLU A 14 50.87 10.52 -16.42
C GLU A 14 50.04 10.63 -15.14
N ALA A 15 49.01 11.47 -15.20
CA ALA A 15 47.96 11.49 -14.17
C ALA A 15 47.16 10.19 -14.33
N GLU A 16 47.37 9.26 -13.42
CA GLU A 16 46.48 8.10 -13.27
C GLU A 16 45.08 8.63 -12.87
N ASP A 17 44.19 8.69 -13.86
CA ASP A 17 42.78 8.93 -13.67
C ASP A 17 42.17 7.65 -13.08
N SER A 18 42.30 7.52 -11.75
CA SER A 18 41.66 6.43 -11.01
C SER A 18 40.14 6.72 -11.01
N PRO A 19 39.32 5.85 -11.58
CA PRO A 19 37.86 6.06 -11.56
C PRO A 19 37.42 6.18 -10.09
N ALA A 20 36.73 7.29 -9.77
CA ALA A 20 36.17 7.50 -8.46
C ALA A 20 35.25 6.31 -8.13
N GLU A 21 35.59 5.56 -7.09
CA GLU A 21 34.80 4.45 -6.59
C GLU A 21 33.45 5.00 -6.14
N GLU A 22 32.37 4.63 -6.83
CA GLU A 22 31.02 5.04 -6.43
C GLU A 22 30.77 4.56 -5.00
N PRO A 23 30.19 5.41 -4.13
CA PRO A 23 29.96 5.05 -2.74
C PRO A 23 29.01 3.84 -2.67
N GLN A 24 29.55 2.71 -2.18
CA GLN A 24 28.76 1.49 -1.97
C GLN A 24 27.73 1.74 -0.86
N VAL A 25 26.44 1.78 -1.22
CA VAL A 25 25.35 1.90 -0.25
C VAL A 25 25.26 0.61 0.55
N SER A 26 25.24 0.68 1.88
CA SER A 26 25.14 -0.51 2.72
C SER A 26 23.75 -1.13 2.66
N GLU A 27 23.62 -2.45 2.89
CA GLU A 27 22.30 -3.14 2.99
C GLU A 27 21.39 -2.49 4.06
N ALA A 28 21.97 -2.05 5.17
CA ALA A 28 21.22 -1.36 6.21
C ALA A 28 20.64 -0.03 5.71
N ALA A 29 21.40 0.75 4.94
CA ALA A 29 20.91 2.00 4.39
C ALA A 29 19.81 1.78 3.34
N LEU A 30 19.92 0.75 2.51
CA LEU A 30 18.88 0.35 1.56
C LEU A 30 17.60 -0.09 2.28
N HIS A 31 17.73 -0.80 3.39
CA HIS A 31 16.58 -1.23 4.19
C HIS A 31 15.87 -0.04 4.84
N GLU A 32 16.61 0.91 5.41
CA GLU A 32 16.04 2.14 5.96
C GLU A 32 15.33 2.99 4.90
N GLU A 33 15.91 3.08 3.70
CA GLU A 33 15.28 3.77 2.57
C GLU A 33 13.95 3.10 2.17
N GLN A 34 13.91 1.76 2.12
CA GLN A 34 12.68 1.02 1.85
C GLN A 34 11.61 1.27 2.92
N ILE A 35 11.99 1.27 4.21
CA ILE A 35 11.06 1.62 5.31
C ILE A 35 10.51 3.03 5.12
N ALA A 36 11.37 4.01 4.86
CA ALA A 36 10.95 5.40 4.65
C ALA A 36 10.02 5.55 3.43
N ARG A 37 10.34 4.86 2.33
CA ARG A 37 9.50 4.83 1.13
C ARG A 37 8.14 4.19 1.42
N GLY A 38 8.12 3.05 2.09
CA GLY A 38 6.89 2.36 2.48
C GLY A 38 6.02 3.21 3.42
N GLN A 39 6.64 3.86 4.41
CA GLN A 39 5.94 4.80 5.30
C GLN A 39 5.28 5.95 4.52
N TYR A 40 6.01 6.52 3.57
CA TYR A 40 5.47 7.56 2.70
C TYR A 40 4.25 7.06 1.92
N LEU A 41 4.35 5.89 1.28
CA LEU A 41 3.28 5.30 0.49
C LEU A 41 2.04 4.96 1.33
N VAL A 42 2.22 4.42 2.52
CA VAL A 42 1.12 4.13 3.47
C VAL A 42 0.39 5.41 3.88
N ARG A 43 1.14 6.52 4.09
CA ARG A 43 0.55 7.82 4.44
C ARG A 43 -0.20 8.45 3.28
N VAL A 44 0.42 8.56 2.09
CA VAL A 44 -0.24 9.20 0.92
C VAL A 44 -1.35 8.31 0.34
N GLY A 45 -1.25 6.99 0.50
CA GLY A 45 -2.28 6.03 0.13
C GLY A 45 -3.44 5.96 1.11
N SER A 46 -3.43 6.79 2.16
CA SER A 46 -4.50 6.90 3.17
C SER A 46 -4.87 5.56 3.83
N CYS A 47 -3.90 4.64 3.98
CA CYS A 47 -4.16 3.33 4.60
C CYS A 47 -4.70 3.48 6.03
N ASN A 48 -4.22 4.50 6.75
CA ASN A 48 -4.66 4.79 8.11
C ASN A 48 -6.14 5.18 8.20
N ASP A 49 -6.73 5.78 7.16
CA ASP A 49 -8.11 6.26 7.21
C ASP A 49 -9.11 5.12 7.41
N CYS A 50 -8.80 3.94 6.83
CA CYS A 50 -9.63 2.75 6.95
C CYS A 50 -9.06 1.70 7.91
N HIS A 51 -7.74 1.65 8.12
CA HIS A 51 -7.08 0.58 8.89
C HIS A 51 -6.66 0.99 10.31
N THR A 52 -6.83 2.27 10.70
CA THR A 52 -6.66 2.74 12.07
C THR A 52 -8.02 3.13 12.64
N PRO A 53 -8.43 2.58 13.79
CA PRO A 53 -9.71 2.97 14.39
C PRO A 53 -9.74 4.46 14.72
N TRP A 54 -10.87 5.11 14.48
CA TRP A 54 -11.10 6.50 14.84
C TRP A 54 -11.84 6.58 16.16
N VAL A 55 -11.51 7.61 16.96
CA VAL A 55 -12.15 7.95 18.23
C VAL A 55 -12.53 9.42 18.23
N PHE A 56 -13.58 9.78 18.94
CA PHE A 56 -13.93 11.19 19.14
C PHE A 56 -12.98 11.80 20.17
N ASP A 57 -12.34 12.91 19.80
CA ASP A 57 -11.49 13.68 20.70
C ASP A 57 -12.30 14.82 21.31
N PRO A 58 -12.64 14.77 22.60
CA PRO A 58 -13.47 15.79 23.24
C PRO A 58 -12.77 17.14 23.40
N GLU A 59 -11.43 17.18 23.38
CA GLU A 59 -10.66 18.43 23.49
C GLU A 59 -10.64 19.18 22.16
N LEU A 60 -10.52 18.44 21.06
CA LEU A 60 -10.54 19.00 19.71
C LEU A 60 -11.97 19.17 19.16
N GLY A 61 -12.95 18.43 19.70
CA GLY A 61 -14.33 18.42 19.21
C GLY A 61 -14.51 17.74 17.84
N VAL A 62 -13.55 16.90 17.43
CA VAL A 62 -13.56 16.20 16.13
C VAL A 62 -13.14 14.74 16.28
N PRO A 63 -13.53 13.85 15.37
CA PRO A 63 -12.94 12.52 15.29
C PRO A 63 -11.47 12.59 14.87
N ARG A 64 -10.65 11.68 15.41
CA ARG A 64 -9.26 11.50 15.00
C ARG A 64 -8.87 10.03 15.00
N PRO A 65 -7.86 9.62 14.23
CA PRO A 65 -7.33 8.26 14.30
C PRO A 65 -6.67 7.99 15.67
N ASP A 66 -6.95 6.84 16.25
CA ASP A 66 -6.26 6.34 17.43
C ASP A 66 -4.89 5.77 17.05
N MET A 67 -3.86 6.61 17.15
CA MET A 67 -2.50 6.23 16.77
C MET A 67 -1.88 5.17 17.68
N THR A 68 -2.46 4.90 18.86
CA THR A 68 -2.03 3.77 19.72
C THR A 68 -2.43 2.42 19.10
N ARG A 69 -3.36 2.45 18.16
CA ARG A 69 -3.86 1.30 17.39
C ARG A 69 -3.63 1.46 15.88
N MET A 70 -2.58 2.18 15.52
CA MET A 70 -2.25 2.45 14.13
C MET A 70 -2.21 1.18 13.29
N LEU A 71 -3.00 1.16 12.21
CA LEU A 71 -3.09 0.07 11.23
C LEU A 71 -3.56 -1.29 11.82
N SER A 72 -4.18 -1.30 13.00
CA SER A 72 -4.65 -2.54 13.63
C SER A 72 -5.99 -3.06 13.08
N GLY A 73 -6.63 -2.34 12.16
CA GLY A 73 -7.91 -2.73 11.59
C GLY A 73 -9.10 -2.45 12.50
N HIS A 74 -10.24 -3.07 12.17
CA HIS A 74 -11.46 -2.93 12.98
C HIS A 74 -11.26 -3.55 14.36
N PRO A 75 -11.64 -2.84 15.45
CA PRO A 75 -11.48 -3.37 16.81
C PRO A 75 -12.20 -4.70 17.02
N GLU A 76 -11.55 -5.65 17.71
CA GLU A 76 -12.20 -6.86 18.20
C GLU A 76 -13.40 -6.47 19.07
N GLY A 77 -14.60 -6.96 18.70
CA GLY A 77 -15.86 -6.57 19.38
C GLY A 77 -16.31 -5.13 19.15
N GLY A 78 -15.69 -4.43 18.21
CA GLY A 78 -16.09 -3.08 17.83
C GLY A 78 -17.49 -3.03 17.20
N PRO A 79 -18.12 -1.83 17.17
CA PRO A 79 -19.49 -1.69 16.69
C PRO A 79 -19.59 -1.78 15.17
N ASP A 80 -20.62 -2.48 14.69
CA ASP A 80 -21.01 -2.43 13.29
C ASP A 80 -21.57 -1.05 12.89
N PRO A 81 -21.61 -0.74 11.58
CA PRO A 81 -22.40 0.37 11.09
C PRO A 81 -23.87 0.21 11.48
N GLU A 82 -24.51 1.28 11.93
CA GLU A 82 -25.94 1.26 12.25
C GLU A 82 -26.78 1.38 10.98
N GLY A 83 -27.78 0.49 10.83
CA GLY A 83 -28.69 0.47 9.69
C GLY A 83 -28.22 -0.33 8.49
N THR A 84 -29.01 -0.26 7.42
CA THR A 84 -28.71 -0.87 6.12
C THR A 84 -28.66 0.22 5.04
N PRO A 85 -27.77 0.11 4.04
CA PRO A 85 -27.77 1.04 2.93
C PRO A 85 -29.13 1.09 2.23
N GLY A 86 -29.63 2.29 1.98
CA GLY A 86 -30.83 2.49 1.17
C GLY A 86 -30.58 2.17 -0.31
N ALA A 87 -31.65 2.19 -1.11
CA ALA A 87 -31.57 1.82 -2.54
C ALA A 87 -30.61 2.69 -3.38
N HIS A 88 -30.28 3.87 -2.90
CA HIS A 88 -29.39 4.83 -3.59
C HIS A 88 -28.07 5.05 -2.87
N ASP A 89 -27.81 4.34 -1.76
CA ASP A 89 -26.58 4.47 -0.99
C ASP A 89 -25.54 3.47 -1.49
N MET A 90 -24.31 3.92 -1.61
CA MET A 90 -23.17 3.02 -1.88
C MET A 90 -22.79 2.22 -0.64
N GLY A 91 -23.04 2.75 0.55
CA GLY A 91 -22.73 2.11 1.83
C GLY A 91 -22.79 3.06 3.01
N LEU A 92 -22.69 2.51 4.20
CA LEU A 92 -22.58 3.23 5.47
C LEU A 92 -21.24 2.92 6.11
N ILE A 93 -20.64 3.92 6.74
CA ILE A 93 -19.39 3.79 7.46
C ILE A 93 -19.71 3.65 8.95
N GLY A 94 -19.06 2.68 9.62
CA GLY A 94 -19.23 2.47 11.05
C GLY A 94 -18.53 3.52 11.92
N PRO A 95 -18.84 3.57 13.21
CA PRO A 95 -18.38 4.63 14.13
C PRO A 95 -16.86 4.77 14.23
N THR A 96 -16.12 3.70 13.98
CA THR A 96 -14.65 3.69 14.04
C THR A 96 -13.99 3.88 12.67
N PHE A 97 -14.73 4.14 11.61
CA PHE A 97 -14.26 4.26 10.22
C PHE A 97 -13.52 3.00 9.69
N THR A 98 -13.64 1.87 10.39
CA THR A 98 -13.00 0.60 10.04
C THR A 98 -13.98 -0.53 9.71
N SER A 99 -15.27 -0.22 9.68
CA SER A 99 -16.34 -1.14 9.25
C SER A 99 -17.27 -0.46 8.24
N PHE A 100 -17.79 -1.23 7.30
CA PHE A 100 -18.56 -0.72 6.16
C PHE A 100 -19.73 -1.63 5.89
N ALA A 101 -20.98 -1.12 6.03
CA ALA A 101 -22.18 -1.80 5.56
C ALA A 101 -22.40 -1.44 4.09
N LEU A 102 -22.31 -2.44 3.22
CA LEU A 102 -22.51 -2.34 1.78
C LEU A 102 -23.78 -3.10 1.38
N PRO A 103 -24.34 -2.92 0.17
CA PRO A 103 -25.58 -3.61 -0.22
C PRO A 103 -25.54 -5.15 -0.10
N PHE A 104 -24.34 -5.74 -0.05
CA PHE A 104 -24.14 -7.19 0.04
C PHE A 104 -23.69 -7.67 1.43
N GLY A 105 -23.49 -6.79 2.40
CA GLY A 105 -23.13 -7.16 3.78
C GLY A 105 -22.15 -6.22 4.45
N ILE A 106 -21.60 -6.63 5.60
CA ILE A 106 -20.68 -5.82 6.40
C ILE A 106 -19.25 -6.31 6.21
N MET A 107 -18.37 -5.36 5.90
CA MET A 107 -16.95 -5.56 5.71
C MET A 107 -16.16 -4.89 6.82
N TYR A 108 -15.01 -5.48 7.16
CA TYR A 108 -14.11 -4.94 8.19
C TYR A 108 -12.71 -4.77 7.63
N SER A 109 -12.06 -3.65 8.01
CA SER A 109 -10.65 -3.43 7.68
C SER A 109 -9.76 -4.38 8.47
N THR A 110 -8.88 -5.08 7.77
CA THR A 110 -7.97 -6.06 8.36
C THR A 110 -6.87 -5.40 9.21
N ASN A 111 -6.34 -6.16 10.17
CA ASN A 111 -5.15 -5.81 10.92
C ASN A 111 -3.92 -5.91 10.01
N LEU A 112 -3.30 -4.77 9.70
CA LEU A 112 -2.09 -4.68 8.86
C LEU A 112 -0.79 -4.73 9.66
N THR A 113 -0.85 -4.74 11.01
CA THR A 113 0.34 -4.84 11.84
C THR A 113 0.98 -6.22 11.73
N PRO A 114 2.29 -6.37 12.05
CA PRO A 114 2.99 -7.65 11.91
C PRO A 114 2.71 -8.62 13.08
N ASP A 115 1.51 -8.57 13.67
CA ASP A 115 1.07 -9.59 14.62
C ASP A 115 0.94 -10.95 13.94
N LEU A 116 1.50 -12.01 14.54
CA LEU A 116 1.59 -13.32 13.93
C LEU A 116 0.24 -14.03 13.83
N ASP A 117 -0.64 -13.80 14.79
CA ASP A 117 -1.91 -14.52 14.92
C ASP A 117 -3.07 -13.78 14.26
N THR A 118 -3.08 -12.45 14.36
CA THR A 118 -4.24 -11.64 13.99
C THR A 118 -3.96 -10.60 12.91
N GLY A 119 -2.71 -10.46 12.48
CA GLY A 119 -2.26 -9.49 11.49
C GLY A 119 -1.54 -10.09 10.30
N THR A 120 -0.61 -9.32 9.75
CA THR A 120 0.17 -9.71 8.56
C THR A 120 1.46 -10.45 8.90
N GLY A 121 1.72 -10.76 10.19
CA GLY A 121 2.99 -11.29 10.66
C GLY A 121 3.44 -12.59 10.01
N SER A 122 2.51 -13.46 9.62
CA SER A 122 2.78 -14.71 8.92
C SER A 122 2.89 -14.59 7.40
N TRP A 123 2.61 -13.40 6.83
CA TRP A 123 2.62 -13.20 5.39
C TRP A 123 4.04 -13.03 4.86
N THR A 124 4.32 -13.64 3.72
CA THR A 124 5.53 -13.39 2.96
C THR A 124 5.37 -12.15 2.08
N GLU A 125 6.50 -11.54 1.68
CA GLU A 125 6.51 -10.45 0.70
C GLU A 125 5.73 -10.81 -0.56
N ARG A 126 5.96 -12.01 -1.10
CA ARG A 126 5.27 -12.50 -2.29
C ARG A 126 3.75 -12.57 -2.09
N MET A 127 3.29 -13.10 -0.95
CA MET A 127 1.86 -13.14 -0.64
C MET A 127 1.27 -11.73 -0.62
N PHE A 128 1.97 -10.77 -0.02
CA PHE A 128 1.54 -9.38 0.03
C PHE A 128 1.43 -8.75 -1.36
N VAL A 129 2.46 -8.89 -2.19
CA VAL A 129 2.45 -8.38 -3.57
C VAL A 129 1.34 -9.04 -4.38
N ASP A 130 1.19 -10.36 -4.29
CA ASP A 130 0.17 -11.14 -5.01
C ASP A 130 -1.26 -10.73 -4.65
N ILE A 131 -1.53 -10.27 -3.42
CA ILE A 131 -2.85 -9.73 -3.02
C ILE A 131 -3.26 -8.59 -3.97
N PHE A 132 -2.38 -7.64 -4.22
CA PHE A 132 -2.70 -6.51 -5.08
C PHE A 132 -2.66 -6.87 -6.56
N ARG A 133 -1.72 -7.72 -7.00
CA ARG A 133 -1.64 -8.13 -8.41
C ARG A 133 -2.84 -8.97 -8.84
N LYS A 134 -3.32 -9.85 -7.97
CA LYS A 134 -4.39 -10.80 -8.27
C LYS A 134 -5.76 -10.41 -7.70
N GLY A 135 -5.80 -9.44 -6.77
CA GLY A 135 -7.02 -9.11 -6.04
C GLY A 135 -7.55 -10.29 -5.20
N ARG A 136 -6.66 -11.16 -4.71
CA ARG A 136 -7.01 -12.36 -3.96
C ARG A 136 -6.44 -12.31 -2.55
N HIS A 137 -7.27 -12.68 -1.57
CA HIS A 137 -6.81 -12.79 -0.20
C HIS A 137 -5.64 -13.77 -0.11
N LEU A 138 -4.54 -13.34 0.48
CA LEU A 138 -3.26 -14.08 0.56
C LEU A 138 -2.70 -14.51 -0.80
N GLY A 139 -3.07 -13.84 -1.90
CA GLY A 139 -2.59 -14.13 -3.25
C GLY A 139 -3.03 -15.49 -3.83
N GLY A 140 -3.91 -16.22 -3.11
CA GLY A 140 -4.38 -17.55 -3.49
C GLY A 140 -5.64 -17.54 -4.35
N ASP A 141 -6.29 -18.70 -4.47
CA ASP A 141 -7.54 -18.89 -5.21
C ASP A 141 -8.80 -18.61 -4.36
N GLY A 142 -8.62 -18.13 -3.12
CA GLY A 142 -9.68 -17.85 -2.18
C GLY A 142 -10.57 -16.66 -2.56
N ARG A 143 -11.25 -16.11 -1.55
CA ARG A 143 -12.08 -14.93 -1.73
C ARG A 143 -11.29 -13.75 -2.32
N GLY A 144 -11.96 -12.90 -3.09
CA GLY A 144 -11.39 -11.66 -3.57
C GLY A 144 -11.12 -10.65 -2.44
N VAL A 145 -10.24 -9.69 -2.72
CA VAL A 145 -10.14 -8.47 -1.91
C VAL A 145 -11.42 -7.67 -2.17
N MET A 146 -12.21 -7.45 -1.13
CA MET A 146 -13.55 -6.91 -1.25
C MET A 146 -13.56 -5.38 -1.12
N PRO A 147 -14.53 -4.71 -1.78
CA PRO A 147 -14.79 -3.29 -1.52
C PRO A 147 -15.07 -3.03 -0.03
N PRO A 148 -14.72 -1.83 0.49
CA PRO A 148 -14.27 -0.66 -0.24
C PRO A 148 -12.73 -0.61 -0.45
N MET A 149 -11.98 -1.69 -0.16
CA MET A 149 -10.52 -1.69 -0.36
C MET A 149 -10.16 -1.36 -1.82
N PRO A 150 -9.42 -0.27 -2.09
CA PRO A 150 -9.18 0.22 -3.45
C PRO A 150 -8.01 -0.52 -4.14
N TRP A 151 -7.97 -1.84 -4.06
CA TRP A 151 -6.87 -2.66 -4.59
C TRP A 151 -6.66 -2.50 -6.09
N LEU A 152 -7.73 -2.19 -6.85
CA LEU A 152 -7.68 -1.92 -8.29
C LEU A 152 -6.77 -0.75 -8.66
N TRP A 153 -6.57 0.19 -7.73
CA TRP A 153 -5.67 1.32 -7.92
C TRP A 153 -4.29 1.02 -7.33
N ILE A 154 -4.24 0.36 -6.18
CA ILE A 154 -2.98 -0.02 -5.50
C ILE A 154 -2.18 -1.01 -6.37
N ARG A 155 -2.83 -1.86 -7.16
CA ARG A 155 -2.15 -2.77 -8.09
C ARG A 155 -1.27 -2.07 -9.14
N ASN A 156 -1.43 -0.75 -9.33
CA ASN A 156 -0.63 0.04 -10.26
C ASN A 156 0.70 0.55 -9.63
N LEU A 157 0.91 0.34 -8.34
CA LEU A 157 2.21 0.56 -7.73
C LEU A 157 3.24 -0.39 -8.36
N SER A 158 4.50 0.05 -8.46
CA SER A 158 5.59 -0.84 -8.87
C SER A 158 5.78 -1.99 -7.87
N ASP A 159 6.47 -3.04 -8.26
CA ASP A 159 6.81 -4.12 -7.32
C ASP A 159 7.71 -3.60 -6.20
N GLU A 160 8.60 -2.66 -6.50
CA GLU A 160 9.47 -2.01 -5.53
C GLU A 160 8.66 -1.22 -4.49
N ASP A 161 7.64 -0.48 -4.94
CA ASP A 161 6.75 0.26 -4.04
C ASP A 161 5.90 -0.67 -3.17
N LEU A 162 5.36 -1.76 -3.73
CA LEU A 162 4.62 -2.76 -2.94
C LEU A 162 5.52 -3.45 -1.91
N ARG A 163 6.77 -3.75 -2.27
CA ARG A 163 7.78 -4.29 -1.34
C ARG A 163 8.12 -3.28 -0.25
N ALA A 164 8.29 -2.01 -0.60
CA ALA A 164 8.55 -0.96 0.38
C ALA A 164 7.40 -0.84 1.39
N VAL A 165 6.15 -0.90 0.93
CA VAL A 165 4.98 -0.95 1.83
C VAL A 165 5.04 -2.16 2.75
N TYR A 166 5.33 -3.36 2.21
CA TYR A 166 5.47 -4.57 3.01
C TYR A 166 6.56 -4.44 4.07
N VAL A 167 7.76 -3.96 3.69
CA VAL A 167 8.88 -3.76 4.62
C VAL A 167 8.52 -2.79 5.73
N TYR A 168 7.84 -1.68 5.41
CA TYR A 168 7.35 -0.75 6.43
C TYR A 168 6.34 -1.41 7.37
N LEU A 169 5.34 -2.14 6.86
CA LEU A 169 4.37 -2.83 7.70
C LEU A 169 5.02 -3.88 8.62
N ARG A 170 6.15 -4.45 8.22
CA ARG A 170 6.95 -5.37 9.04
C ARG A 170 7.77 -4.64 10.11
N SER A 171 8.04 -3.35 9.95
CA SER A 171 8.87 -2.54 10.86
C SER A 171 8.08 -1.88 11.99
N ILE A 172 6.75 -1.80 11.89
CA ILE A 172 5.92 -1.19 12.94
C ILE A 172 5.63 -2.19 14.08
N PRO A 173 5.27 -1.70 15.29
CA PRO A 173 4.92 -2.59 16.40
C PRO A 173 3.73 -3.50 16.08
N PRO A 174 3.78 -4.80 16.43
CA PRO A 174 2.64 -5.69 16.30
C PRO A 174 1.54 -5.31 17.31
N ILE A 175 0.29 -5.36 16.85
CA ILE A 175 -0.89 -5.14 17.71
C ILE A 175 -1.80 -6.34 17.54
N ARG A 176 -2.00 -7.10 18.63
CA ARG A 176 -2.96 -8.20 18.63
C ARG A 176 -4.38 -7.63 18.58
N ASN A 177 -5.11 -7.94 17.51
CA ASN A 177 -6.49 -7.50 17.30
C ASN A 177 -7.18 -8.46 16.32
N ALA A 178 -8.06 -9.32 16.83
CA ALA A 178 -8.81 -10.28 16.04
C ALA A 178 -9.98 -9.57 15.34
N VAL A 179 -9.74 -9.11 14.13
CA VAL A 179 -10.80 -8.50 13.30
C VAL A 179 -11.86 -9.54 12.97
N PRO A 180 -13.17 -9.21 13.11
CA PRO A 180 -14.24 -10.14 12.77
C PRO A 180 -14.24 -10.55 11.30
N GLU A 181 -14.72 -11.75 11.01
CA GLU A 181 -14.98 -12.17 9.63
C GLU A 181 -16.09 -11.31 9.01
N PRO A 182 -16.02 -11.02 7.71
CA PRO A 182 -17.05 -10.28 7.01
C PRO A 182 -18.44 -10.93 7.15
N LYS A 183 -19.48 -10.14 7.45
CA LYS A 183 -20.87 -10.60 7.50
C LYS A 183 -21.50 -10.50 6.11
N VAL A 184 -21.07 -11.37 5.21
CA VAL A 184 -21.46 -11.41 3.79
C VAL A 184 -21.89 -12.84 3.45
N PRO A 185 -23.04 -13.05 2.78
CA PRO A 185 -23.43 -14.37 2.28
C PRO A 185 -22.36 -14.98 1.36
N GLU A 186 -22.14 -16.28 1.45
CA GLU A 186 -21.09 -16.96 0.70
C GLU A 186 -21.25 -16.76 -0.82
N GLU A 187 -22.47 -16.85 -1.33
CA GLU A 187 -22.79 -16.61 -2.73
C GLU A 187 -22.43 -15.19 -3.19
N ALA A 188 -22.58 -14.19 -2.31
CA ALA A 188 -22.19 -12.82 -2.61
C ALA A 188 -20.66 -12.66 -2.63
N ILE A 189 -19.91 -13.38 -1.78
CA ILE A 189 -18.44 -13.37 -1.80
C ILE A 189 -17.91 -13.80 -3.17
N TRP A 190 -18.45 -14.90 -3.72
CA TRP A 190 -18.02 -15.40 -5.02
C TRP A 190 -18.47 -14.51 -6.18
N ALA A 191 -19.71 -14.00 -6.13
CA ALA A 191 -20.20 -13.06 -7.13
C ALA A 191 -19.40 -11.77 -7.18
N LEU A 192 -19.01 -11.22 -6.01
CA LEU A 192 -18.13 -10.05 -5.90
C LEU A 192 -16.76 -10.32 -6.48
N ARG A 193 -16.17 -11.48 -6.17
CA ARG A 193 -14.88 -11.88 -6.74
C ARG A 193 -14.92 -11.83 -8.27
N ASP A 194 -15.91 -12.50 -8.87
CA ASP A 194 -16.05 -12.60 -10.31
C ASP A 194 -16.35 -11.23 -10.96
N GLY A 195 -17.13 -10.39 -10.27
CA GLY A 195 -17.40 -9.02 -10.69
C GLY A 195 -16.14 -8.14 -10.66
N MET A 196 -15.36 -8.25 -9.59
CA MET A 196 -14.10 -7.51 -9.45
C MET A 196 -13.04 -7.95 -10.45
N ASP A 197 -13.01 -9.23 -10.83
CA ASP A 197 -12.10 -9.74 -11.89
C ASP A 197 -12.45 -9.13 -13.25
N LYS A 198 -13.75 -9.09 -13.59
CA LYS A 198 -14.22 -8.46 -14.82
C LYS A 198 -13.86 -6.97 -14.83
N LEU A 199 -14.14 -6.26 -13.74
CA LEU A 199 -13.78 -4.85 -13.61
C LEU A 199 -12.26 -4.65 -13.71
N ALA A 200 -11.47 -5.53 -13.10
CA ALA A 200 -10.02 -5.49 -13.17
C ALA A 200 -9.51 -5.68 -14.61
N ALA A 201 -10.17 -6.51 -15.42
CA ALA A 201 -9.82 -6.72 -16.81
C ALA A 201 -10.18 -5.52 -17.71
N GLU A 202 -11.23 -4.77 -17.36
CA GLU A 202 -11.64 -3.58 -18.10
C GLU A 202 -10.78 -2.35 -17.78
N LEU A 203 -10.24 -2.27 -16.54
CA LEU A 203 -9.42 -1.14 -16.12
C LEU A 203 -7.96 -1.34 -16.54
N PRO A 204 -7.35 -0.40 -17.29
CA PRO A 204 -5.97 -0.52 -17.73
C PRO A 204 -5.02 -0.57 -16.53
N GLN A 205 -4.03 -1.49 -16.57
CA GLN A 205 -2.94 -1.55 -15.59
C GLN A 205 -1.84 -0.56 -15.91
N GLU A 206 -1.69 -0.20 -17.18
CA GLU A 206 -0.67 0.73 -17.64
C GLU A 206 -1.25 2.12 -17.81
N GLY A 207 -0.68 3.00 -17.02
CA GLY A 207 -0.56 4.41 -17.35
C GLY A 207 -1.87 5.15 -17.57
N TRP A 208 -2.30 5.82 -16.53
CA TRP A 208 -3.07 7.07 -16.64
C TRP A 208 -2.53 8.00 -17.75
N ALA A 209 -1.26 7.89 -18.14
CA ALA A 209 -0.64 8.62 -19.24
C ALA A 209 -1.15 8.25 -20.63
N ALA A 210 -1.87 7.13 -20.81
CA ALA A 210 -2.45 6.74 -22.08
C ALA A 210 -3.88 7.28 -22.30
N ALA A 211 -4.56 7.77 -21.27
CA ALA A 211 -5.80 8.53 -21.44
C ALA A 211 -5.47 9.90 -22.00
N ARG A 212 -5.31 10.01 -23.32
CA ARG A 212 -5.30 11.33 -23.97
C ARG A 212 -6.58 12.05 -23.56
N PRO A 213 -6.48 13.31 -23.09
CA PRO A 213 -7.68 14.14 -22.96
C PRO A 213 -8.40 14.13 -24.29
N ALA A 214 -9.72 13.93 -24.27
CA ALA A 214 -10.54 14.06 -25.45
C ALA A 214 -10.18 15.40 -26.15
N PRO A 215 -10.06 15.42 -27.49
CA PRO A 215 -9.76 16.66 -28.20
C PRO A 215 -10.79 17.69 -27.76
N ALA A 216 -10.32 18.88 -27.37
CA ALA A 216 -11.19 19.99 -27.02
C ALA A 216 -12.13 20.22 -28.20
N GLY A 217 -13.43 20.06 -27.98
CA GLY A 217 -14.44 20.38 -28.96
C GLY A 217 -14.29 21.85 -29.42
N PRO A 218 -14.74 22.20 -30.62
CA PRO A 218 -14.60 23.55 -31.12
C PRO A 218 -15.22 24.54 -30.13
N ALA A 219 -14.47 25.57 -29.80
CA ALA A 219 -14.94 26.66 -28.97
C ALA A 219 -16.22 27.28 -29.59
N ARG A 220 -17.31 27.30 -28.82
CA ARG A 220 -18.55 27.98 -29.20
C ARG A 220 -18.42 29.45 -28.91
#